data_ea51e9d00bb7181753233fc66abd9359
#
_entry.id   ea51e9d00bb7181753233fc66abd9359
#
_cell.length_a   1.000
_cell.length_b   1.000
_cell.length_c   1.000
_cell.angle_alpha   90.00
_cell.angle_beta   90.00
_cell.angle_gamma   90.00
#
_symmetry.space_group_name_H-M   'P 1'
#
loop_
_entity.id
_entity.type
_entity.pdbx_description
1 polymer ?
#
loop_
_entity_poly.entity_id
_entity_poly.type
_entity_poly.pdbx_seq_one_letter_code
_entity_poly.pdbx_strand_id
1 'polypeptide(L)'
;MIITQTDKNIVNQSTKDLSIIVELLNSDFKVIDYIEGKLISDSFSIDANSAIRRTYSMELLVTDSSMLIGYDKRIWMDKYIRPYIGIKENRTSNIIKYLKGTFTMLDSNYTFDVSTNVLSLSCSDLMSELNGERNGALKSSIKIEEGEKVRDVIVKLLSETMVRKFVISDMDNLKIPYEMEFDESKTYYDALNEIVSLFSYFEMFFDIDGTFVIQKIPHQDSANIMLDSSFITPLVISETSNTSFKDVYNRIIVWGQSIEPDYSTDQCTYNAATNTYTATITTVDGLNNFGKYAVYMPQTNSENPILSLNGIALPITYDNGDRLKANSLNNGYNVFKYRKADNNFYLLGSYQVYAEASETNLRSPFHKNKIKEVTKICTGGEFEKIYSNSLAQDRANYELYHACRLQETTNINMIDIPWLDVNWLIEYQSYTTKDTKRYVIKQITGSTIG
;
A
#
# COMPACT_ATOMS: atom_id res chain seq x y z
N MET A 1 18.42 2.01 -0.73
CA MET A 1 19.79 1.85 -1.31
C MET A 1 20.27 3.19 -1.87
N ILE A 2 21.56 3.56 -1.71
CA ILE A 2 22.15 4.72 -2.38
C ILE A 2 22.85 4.21 -3.64
N ILE A 3 22.40 4.67 -4.81
CA ILE A 3 22.98 4.27 -6.12
C ILE A 3 24.28 5.03 -6.31
N THR A 4 25.37 4.32 -6.49
CA THR A 4 26.70 4.90 -6.68
C THR A 4 27.05 4.99 -8.19
N GLN A 5 28.09 5.75 -8.51
CA GLN A 5 28.60 5.77 -9.89
C GLN A 5 29.16 4.41 -10.30
N THR A 6 29.67 3.63 -9.37
CA THR A 6 30.14 2.26 -9.63
C THR A 6 28.99 1.36 -10.05
N ASP A 7 27.82 1.45 -9.41
CA ASP A 7 26.62 0.68 -9.80
C ASP A 7 26.20 1.00 -11.25
N LYS A 8 26.16 2.28 -11.59
CA LYS A 8 25.86 2.72 -12.97
C LYS A 8 26.89 2.23 -13.98
N ASN A 9 28.17 2.27 -13.63
CA ASN A 9 29.24 1.80 -14.50
C ASN A 9 29.15 0.30 -14.77
N ILE A 10 28.81 -0.51 -13.74
CA ILE A 10 28.63 -1.96 -13.87
C ILE A 10 27.52 -2.31 -14.86
N VAL A 11 26.39 -1.60 -14.79
CA VAL A 11 25.28 -1.83 -15.74
C VAL A 11 25.69 -1.53 -17.16
N ASN A 12 26.52 -0.50 -17.37
CA ASN A 12 26.98 -0.05 -18.67
C ASN A 12 28.19 -0.84 -19.24
N GLN A 13 28.69 -1.86 -18.54
CA GLN A 13 29.77 -2.71 -19.06
C GLN A 13 29.33 -3.47 -20.32
N SER A 14 30.17 -3.51 -21.33
CA SER A 14 29.92 -4.22 -22.62
C SER A 14 29.85 -5.75 -22.42
N THR A 15 30.57 -6.25 -21.46
CA THR A 15 30.57 -7.67 -21.06
C THR A 15 30.38 -7.77 -19.57
N LYS A 16 29.54 -8.71 -19.13
CA LYS A 16 29.27 -8.96 -17.71
C LYS A 16 29.67 -10.37 -17.36
N ASP A 17 30.57 -10.51 -16.41
CA ASP A 17 30.90 -11.77 -15.78
C ASP A 17 29.99 -11.90 -14.57
N LEU A 18 28.98 -12.77 -14.67
CA LEU A 18 27.92 -12.95 -13.69
C LEU A 18 28.18 -14.16 -12.80
N SER A 19 27.91 -14.04 -11.53
CA SER A 19 27.89 -15.14 -10.57
C SER A 19 26.64 -15.03 -9.69
N ILE A 20 26.06 -16.17 -9.33
CA ILE A 20 24.96 -16.19 -8.36
C ILE A 20 25.45 -16.94 -7.13
N ILE A 21 25.19 -16.33 -5.98
CA ILE A 21 25.48 -16.85 -4.65
C ILE A 21 24.17 -16.84 -3.90
N VAL A 22 23.76 -18.00 -3.38
CA VAL A 22 22.57 -18.11 -2.53
C VAL A 22 23.03 -18.36 -1.10
N GLU A 23 22.76 -17.39 -0.21
CA GLU A 23 22.93 -17.57 1.22
C GLU A 23 21.79 -18.40 1.78
N LEU A 24 22.11 -19.41 2.59
CA LEU A 24 21.16 -20.12 3.43
C LEU A 24 21.16 -19.51 4.82
N LEU A 25 19.97 -19.22 5.33
CA LEU A 25 19.76 -18.59 6.62
C LEU A 25 19.00 -19.54 7.55
N ASN A 26 19.25 -19.44 8.84
CA ASN A 26 18.43 -20.08 9.86
C ASN A 26 17.19 -19.21 10.21
N SER A 27 16.37 -19.68 11.15
CA SER A 27 15.18 -18.98 11.65
C SER A 27 15.45 -17.59 12.26
N ASP A 28 16.71 -17.30 12.67
CA ASP A 28 17.15 -15.98 13.15
C ASP A 28 17.68 -15.09 12.02
N PHE A 29 17.54 -15.50 10.76
CA PHE A 29 18.10 -14.84 9.57
C PHE A 29 19.63 -14.70 9.58
N LYS A 30 20.34 -15.58 10.32
CA LYS A 30 21.81 -15.66 10.29
C LYS A 30 22.25 -16.61 9.20
N VAL A 31 23.28 -16.23 8.45
CA VAL A 31 23.87 -17.06 7.41
C VAL A 31 24.49 -18.29 8.06
N ILE A 32 24.11 -19.46 7.59
CA ILE A 32 24.61 -20.77 8.05
C ILE A 32 25.36 -21.52 6.96
N ASP A 33 25.09 -21.25 5.69
CA ASP A 33 25.73 -21.92 4.55
C ASP A 33 25.55 -21.09 3.26
N TYR A 34 26.21 -21.54 2.17
CA TYR A 34 26.15 -20.94 0.85
C TYR A 34 25.93 -22.01 -0.22
N ILE A 35 25.16 -21.69 -1.25
CA ILE A 35 25.04 -22.47 -2.47
C ILE A 35 25.70 -21.65 -3.59
N GLU A 36 26.87 -22.10 -4.03
CA GLU A 36 27.66 -21.45 -5.08
C GLU A 36 27.90 -22.42 -6.24
N GLY A 37 27.87 -21.93 -7.50
CA GLY A 37 28.19 -22.69 -8.69
C GLY A 37 27.28 -23.88 -8.99
N LYS A 38 26.12 -23.95 -8.36
CA LYS A 38 25.13 -25.03 -8.52
C LYS A 38 23.84 -24.56 -9.20
N LEU A 39 23.67 -23.27 -9.41
CA LEU A 39 22.48 -22.73 -10.05
C LEU A 39 22.57 -22.98 -11.57
N ILE A 40 21.49 -23.54 -12.13
CA ILE A 40 21.35 -23.81 -13.56
C ILE A 40 20.55 -22.68 -14.21
N SER A 41 19.45 -22.31 -13.60
CA SER A 41 18.56 -21.23 -14.05
C SER A 41 17.90 -20.56 -12.88
N ASP A 42 17.46 -19.32 -13.08
CA ASP A 42 16.65 -18.58 -12.11
C ASP A 42 15.62 -17.71 -12.83
N SER A 43 14.57 -17.36 -12.11
CA SER A 43 13.66 -16.30 -12.49
C SER A 43 13.16 -15.56 -11.27
N PHE A 44 12.85 -14.27 -11.44
CA PHE A 44 12.29 -13.45 -10.37
C PHE A 44 11.16 -12.57 -10.89
N SER A 45 10.24 -12.25 -9.98
CA SER A 45 9.20 -11.25 -10.21
C SER A 45 9.08 -10.36 -8.99
N ILE A 46 8.94 -9.06 -9.24
CA ILE A 46 8.67 -8.04 -8.22
C ILE A 46 7.43 -7.29 -8.68
N ASP A 47 6.34 -7.33 -7.90
CA ASP A 47 5.07 -6.69 -8.25
C ASP A 47 4.58 -5.83 -7.08
N ALA A 48 4.50 -4.52 -7.30
CA ALA A 48 4.04 -3.56 -6.29
C ALA A 48 2.55 -3.73 -5.93
N ASN A 49 1.76 -4.37 -6.79
CA ASN A 49 0.33 -4.54 -6.60
C ASN A 49 -0.04 -5.89 -5.99
N SER A 50 0.95 -6.78 -5.80
CA SER A 50 0.75 -8.09 -5.17
C SER A 50 0.97 -8.02 -3.66
N ALA A 51 0.21 -8.82 -2.91
CA ALA A 51 0.45 -9.04 -1.48
C ALA A 51 1.87 -9.58 -1.24
N ILE A 52 2.24 -10.63 -1.95
CA ILE A 52 3.62 -11.12 -2.05
C ILE A 52 4.31 -10.28 -3.12
N ARG A 53 5.15 -9.36 -2.69
CA ARG A 53 5.82 -8.43 -3.60
C ARG A 53 6.89 -9.09 -4.43
N ARG A 54 7.64 -10.05 -3.86
CA ARG A 54 8.76 -10.72 -4.52
C ARG A 54 8.60 -12.21 -4.55
N THR A 55 8.80 -12.79 -5.73
CA THR A 55 8.94 -14.23 -5.90
C THR A 55 10.27 -14.54 -6.57
N TYR A 56 10.83 -15.68 -6.26
CA TYR A 56 12.08 -16.15 -6.83
C TYR A 56 11.99 -17.67 -7.09
N SER A 57 12.31 -18.09 -8.29
CA SER A 57 12.39 -19.51 -8.64
C SER A 57 13.80 -19.82 -9.08
N MET A 58 14.31 -21.00 -8.71
CA MET A 58 15.65 -21.43 -9.08
C MET A 58 15.71 -22.94 -9.33
N GLU A 59 16.60 -23.32 -10.22
CA GLU A 59 16.97 -24.71 -10.50
C GLU A 59 18.41 -24.95 -10.08
N LEU A 60 18.59 -25.94 -9.21
CA LEU A 60 19.89 -26.29 -8.62
C LEU A 60 20.34 -27.65 -9.12
N LEU A 61 21.59 -27.72 -9.56
CA LEU A 61 22.25 -29.00 -9.83
C LEU A 61 22.49 -29.72 -8.51
N VAL A 62 21.91 -30.90 -8.36
CA VAL A 62 22.12 -31.77 -7.18
C VAL A 62 23.40 -32.56 -7.38
N THR A 63 24.46 -32.20 -6.68
CA THR A 63 25.77 -32.85 -6.77
C THR A 63 26.01 -33.86 -5.67
N ASP A 64 25.26 -33.74 -4.57
CA ASP A 64 25.36 -34.63 -3.42
C ASP A 64 24.06 -34.67 -2.63
N SER A 65 23.93 -35.62 -1.71
CA SER A 65 22.72 -35.85 -0.93
C SER A 65 22.34 -34.70 0.03
N SER A 66 23.28 -33.80 0.34
CA SER A 66 22.98 -32.64 1.21
C SER A 66 22.10 -31.59 0.54
N MET A 67 22.07 -31.59 -0.81
CA MET A 67 21.24 -30.72 -1.63
C MET A 67 19.80 -31.21 -1.77
N LEU A 68 19.49 -32.43 -1.35
CA LEU A 68 18.14 -32.95 -1.35
C LEU A 68 17.34 -32.38 -0.18
N ILE A 69 16.01 -32.50 -0.26
CA ILE A 69 15.11 -32.06 0.80
C ILE A 69 15.22 -33.00 2.00
N GLY A 70 15.34 -32.47 3.21
CA GLY A 70 15.39 -33.25 4.43
C GLY A 70 15.71 -32.42 5.67
N TYR A 71 15.27 -32.91 6.82
CA TYR A 71 15.42 -32.22 8.11
C TYR A 71 16.87 -31.83 8.45
N ASP A 72 17.80 -32.71 8.13
CA ASP A 72 19.24 -32.52 8.36
C ASP A 72 20.01 -32.04 7.12
N LYS A 73 19.27 -31.63 6.10
CA LYS A 73 19.81 -31.19 4.81
C LYS A 73 19.87 -29.67 4.70
N ARG A 74 20.49 -29.19 3.60
CA ARG A 74 20.54 -27.77 3.26
C ARG A 74 19.17 -27.18 2.97
N ILE A 75 18.29 -27.98 2.33
CA ILE A 75 16.95 -27.58 1.93
C ILE A 75 15.95 -28.17 2.92
N TRP A 76 15.40 -27.30 3.76
CA TRP A 76 14.37 -27.65 4.73
C TRP A 76 13.53 -26.44 5.13
N MET A 77 12.36 -26.68 5.71
CA MET A 77 11.35 -25.68 6.05
C MET A 77 11.77 -24.62 7.08
N ASP A 78 12.80 -24.88 7.88
CA ASP A 78 13.35 -23.95 8.88
C ASP A 78 14.37 -22.96 8.32
N LYS A 79 14.57 -22.96 7.01
CA LYS A 79 15.60 -22.17 6.35
C LYS A 79 15.00 -21.14 5.39
N TYR A 80 15.72 -20.03 5.29
CA TYR A 80 15.42 -18.93 4.36
C TYR A 80 16.61 -18.79 3.40
N ILE A 81 16.38 -18.10 2.29
CA ILE A 81 17.41 -17.87 1.30
C ILE A 81 17.54 -16.38 0.95
N ARG A 82 18.76 -15.99 0.59
CA ARG A 82 19.12 -14.68 0.01
C ARG A 82 19.95 -14.88 -1.23
N PRO A 83 19.32 -14.83 -2.42
CA PRO A 83 20.04 -14.85 -3.68
C PRO A 83 20.72 -13.50 -3.94
N TYR A 84 22.00 -13.54 -4.32
CA TYR A 84 22.77 -12.38 -4.77
C TYR A 84 23.24 -12.58 -6.20
N ILE A 85 23.11 -11.55 -7.01
CA ILE A 85 23.81 -11.45 -8.27
C ILE A 85 25.15 -10.77 -8.01
N GLY A 86 26.24 -11.46 -8.27
CA GLY A 86 27.59 -10.92 -8.31
C GLY A 86 27.96 -10.51 -9.72
N ILE A 87 28.38 -9.27 -9.91
CA ILE A 87 28.89 -8.77 -11.19
C ILE A 87 30.32 -8.33 -11.00
N LYS A 88 31.22 -8.89 -11.79
CA LYS A 88 32.62 -8.52 -11.76
C LYS A 88 32.81 -7.16 -12.44
N GLU A 89 33.41 -6.23 -11.72
CA GLU A 89 33.80 -4.94 -12.27
C GLU A 89 35.05 -5.10 -13.14
N ASN A 90 34.95 -4.69 -14.42
CA ASN A 90 36.04 -4.88 -15.40
C ASN A 90 37.34 -4.15 -15.05
N ARG A 91 37.25 -3.04 -14.28
CA ARG A 91 38.43 -2.22 -13.94
C ARG A 91 39.21 -2.77 -12.75
N THR A 92 38.51 -3.22 -11.72
CA THR A 92 39.12 -3.63 -10.44
C THR A 92 39.13 -5.13 -10.25
N SER A 93 38.39 -5.88 -11.08
CA SER A 93 38.11 -7.30 -10.92
C SER A 93 37.37 -7.66 -9.62
N ASN A 94 36.85 -6.69 -8.89
CA ASN A 94 36.03 -6.91 -7.71
C ASN A 94 34.65 -7.40 -8.10
N ILE A 95 34.08 -8.31 -7.32
CA ILE A 95 32.70 -8.76 -7.49
C ILE A 95 31.79 -7.88 -6.62
N ILE A 96 30.90 -7.13 -7.25
CA ILE A 96 29.87 -6.36 -6.55
C ILE A 96 28.61 -7.23 -6.48
N LYS A 97 28.10 -7.41 -5.27
CA LYS A 97 26.94 -8.29 -5.01
C LYS A 97 25.67 -7.46 -4.82
N TYR A 98 24.61 -7.83 -5.52
CA TYR A 98 23.30 -7.24 -5.42
C TYR A 98 22.29 -8.26 -4.90
N LEU A 99 21.70 -7.99 -3.75
CA LEU A 99 20.66 -8.83 -3.14
C LEU A 99 19.40 -8.77 -4.00
N LYS A 100 18.76 -9.93 -4.24
CA LYS A 100 17.46 -10.01 -4.95
C LYS A 100 16.26 -10.05 -3.99
N GLY A 101 16.44 -10.48 -2.79
CA GLY A 101 15.41 -10.54 -1.75
C GLY A 101 15.75 -11.52 -0.65
N THR A 102 14.91 -11.53 0.38
CA THR A 102 14.92 -12.52 1.44
C THR A 102 13.66 -13.37 1.30
N PHE A 103 13.82 -14.66 1.10
CA PHE A 103 12.73 -15.53 0.69
C PHE A 103 12.57 -16.73 1.63
N THR A 104 11.34 -17.20 1.74
CA THR A 104 10.98 -18.51 2.25
C THR A 104 10.77 -19.49 1.09
N MET A 105 11.15 -20.74 1.28
CA MET A 105 10.91 -21.80 0.29
C MET A 105 9.49 -22.32 0.46
N LEU A 106 8.67 -22.27 -0.61
CA LEU A 106 7.28 -22.75 -0.60
C LEU A 106 7.18 -24.14 -1.16
N ASP A 107 7.63 -24.32 -2.38
CA ASP A 107 7.51 -25.57 -3.12
C ASP A 107 8.85 -26.05 -3.66
N SER A 108 8.95 -27.33 -3.87
CA SER A 108 10.13 -27.97 -4.43
C SER A 108 9.74 -29.14 -5.32
N ASN A 109 10.48 -29.30 -6.42
CA ASN A 109 10.38 -30.43 -7.30
C ASN A 109 11.76 -30.99 -7.61
N TYR A 110 11.94 -32.28 -7.39
CA TYR A 110 13.20 -32.97 -7.68
C TYR A 110 13.02 -33.91 -8.88
N THR A 111 13.82 -33.68 -9.90
CA THR A 111 13.82 -34.49 -11.12
C THR A 111 15.18 -35.16 -11.28
N PHE A 112 15.16 -36.48 -11.42
CA PHE A 112 16.33 -37.29 -11.70
C PHE A 112 16.09 -38.15 -12.95
N ASP A 113 16.99 -38.07 -13.90
CA ASP A 113 17.22 -39.02 -14.96
C ASP A 113 18.74 -39.20 -15.19
N VAL A 114 19.12 -40.04 -16.16
CA VAL A 114 20.55 -40.30 -16.45
C VAL A 114 21.34 -39.05 -16.88
N SER A 115 20.64 -38.02 -17.40
CA SER A 115 21.22 -36.78 -17.89
C SER A 115 20.90 -35.59 -16.98
N THR A 116 19.94 -35.73 -16.07
CA THR A 116 19.39 -34.62 -15.30
C THR A 116 19.30 -34.93 -13.82
N ASN A 117 19.89 -34.11 -12.99
CA ASN A 117 19.82 -34.22 -11.52
C ASN A 117 19.57 -32.83 -10.95
N VAL A 118 18.30 -32.41 -10.95
CA VAL A 118 17.89 -31.02 -10.70
C VAL A 118 16.86 -30.94 -9.60
N LEU A 119 17.06 -30.00 -8.70
CA LEU A 119 16.10 -29.55 -7.70
C LEU A 119 15.59 -28.16 -8.09
N SER A 120 14.31 -28.06 -8.39
CA SER A 120 13.61 -26.78 -8.62
C SER A 120 13.00 -26.31 -7.30
N LEU A 121 13.16 -25.04 -6.98
CA LEU A 121 12.61 -24.39 -5.79
C LEU A 121 11.81 -23.15 -6.19
N SER A 122 10.59 -23.05 -5.65
CA SER A 122 9.77 -21.85 -5.73
C SER A 122 9.74 -21.17 -4.37
N CYS A 123 10.03 -19.88 -4.37
CA CYS A 123 10.23 -19.09 -3.17
C CYS A 123 9.43 -17.79 -3.24
N SER A 124 8.92 -17.34 -2.10
CA SER A 124 8.23 -16.06 -1.95
C SER A 124 8.89 -15.22 -0.86
N ASP A 125 8.62 -13.91 -0.87
CA ASP A 125 9.06 -13.07 0.24
C ASP A 125 8.35 -13.44 1.55
N LEU A 126 8.74 -12.79 2.63
CA LEU A 126 8.27 -13.14 3.98
C LEU A 126 6.78 -12.85 4.22
N MET A 127 6.05 -12.26 3.26
CA MET A 127 4.61 -12.07 3.37
C MET A 127 3.85 -13.41 3.43
N SER A 128 4.39 -14.45 2.83
CA SER A 128 3.85 -15.82 2.94
C SER A 128 3.78 -16.36 4.37
N GLU A 129 4.57 -15.80 5.28
CA GLU A 129 4.53 -16.11 6.71
C GLU A 129 3.41 -15.35 7.46
N LEU A 130 2.71 -14.43 6.79
CA LEU A 130 1.63 -13.62 7.36
C LEU A 130 0.27 -13.84 6.68
N ASN A 131 0.24 -14.30 5.43
CA ASN A 131 -0.95 -14.34 4.59
C ASN A 131 -1.65 -15.71 4.52
N GLY A 132 -1.16 -16.69 5.27
CA GLY A 132 -1.74 -18.04 5.32
C GLY A 132 -1.16 -19.04 4.32
N GLU A 133 -0.29 -18.62 3.37
CA GLU A 133 0.32 -19.58 2.43
C GLU A 133 1.25 -20.56 3.14
N ARG A 134 2.04 -20.07 4.07
CA ARG A 134 2.92 -20.90 4.90
C ARG A 134 2.52 -20.83 6.37
N ASN A 135 2.26 -19.63 6.84
CA ASN A 135 1.89 -19.32 8.22
C ASN A 135 1.02 -18.06 8.23
N GLY A 136 0.64 -17.58 9.41
CA GLY A 136 -0.02 -16.28 9.53
C GLY A 136 -1.46 -16.33 10.02
N ALA A 137 -2.02 -17.51 10.31
CA ALA A 137 -3.33 -17.61 10.96
C ALA A 137 -3.34 -16.90 12.31
N LEU A 138 -4.40 -16.16 12.62
CA LEU A 138 -4.57 -15.55 13.92
C LEU A 138 -4.69 -16.64 14.99
N LYS A 139 -3.99 -16.46 16.11
CA LYS A 139 -3.99 -17.41 17.23
C LYS A 139 -5.27 -17.36 18.06
N SER A 140 -5.96 -16.24 18.01
CA SER A 140 -7.25 -15.98 18.68
C SER A 140 -7.92 -14.80 17.99
N SER A 141 -9.21 -14.61 18.21
CA SER A 141 -9.90 -13.39 17.79
C SER A 141 -9.26 -12.16 18.41
N ILE A 142 -9.16 -11.09 17.62
CA ILE A 142 -8.52 -9.83 18.00
C ILE A 142 -9.57 -8.72 17.92
N LYS A 143 -9.71 -8.00 19.03
CA LYS A 143 -10.55 -6.80 19.10
C LYS A 143 -9.65 -5.57 19.23
N ILE A 144 -9.89 -4.57 18.38
CA ILE A 144 -9.20 -3.30 18.35
C ILE A 144 -10.21 -2.21 18.66
N GLU A 145 -9.93 -1.43 19.69
CA GLU A 145 -10.84 -0.39 20.15
C GLU A 145 -10.71 0.88 19.29
N GLU A 146 -11.82 1.60 19.15
CA GLU A 146 -11.79 2.92 18.52
C GLU A 146 -10.86 3.88 19.28
N GLY A 147 -10.10 4.68 18.55
CA GLY A 147 -9.19 5.71 19.07
C GLY A 147 -7.81 5.20 19.46
N GLU A 148 -7.55 3.89 19.41
CA GLU A 148 -6.18 3.37 19.55
C GLU A 148 -5.28 3.95 18.45
N LYS A 149 -3.99 4.14 18.75
CA LYS A 149 -3.03 4.59 17.74
C LYS A 149 -2.75 3.47 16.75
N VAL A 150 -2.88 3.78 15.46
CA VAL A 150 -2.67 2.81 14.37
C VAL A 150 -1.31 2.14 14.46
N ARG A 151 -0.24 2.93 14.70
CA ARG A 151 1.11 2.40 14.87
C ARG A 151 1.22 1.38 16.01
N ASP A 152 0.61 1.68 17.17
CA ASP A 152 0.72 0.81 18.35
C ASP A 152 -0.03 -0.52 18.10
N VAL A 153 -1.17 -0.46 17.41
CA VAL A 153 -1.93 -1.65 17.01
C VAL A 153 -1.13 -2.51 16.02
N ILE A 154 -0.53 -1.90 14.99
CA ILE A 154 0.31 -2.62 14.02
C ILE A 154 1.50 -3.28 14.73
N VAL A 155 2.19 -2.57 15.61
CA VAL A 155 3.35 -3.11 16.36
C VAL A 155 2.91 -4.28 17.26
N LYS A 156 1.75 -4.18 17.90
CA LYS A 156 1.17 -5.27 18.70
C LYS A 156 0.93 -6.52 17.84
N LEU A 157 0.28 -6.38 16.68
CA LEU A 157 0.04 -7.49 15.75
C LEU A 157 1.37 -8.12 15.28
N LEU A 158 2.32 -7.30 14.85
CA LEU A 158 3.63 -7.79 14.40
C LEU A 158 4.40 -8.52 15.50
N SER A 159 4.24 -8.12 16.77
CA SER A 159 4.92 -8.77 17.90
C SER A 159 4.52 -10.23 18.11
N GLU A 160 3.34 -10.63 17.64
CA GLU A 160 2.84 -12.01 17.71
C GLU A 160 3.33 -12.90 16.54
N THR A 161 3.99 -12.29 15.56
CA THR A 161 4.50 -12.95 14.35
C THR A 161 6.00 -13.19 14.41
N MET A 162 6.56 -13.70 13.32
CA MET A 162 8.02 -13.87 13.16
C MET A 162 8.74 -12.57 12.79
N VAL A 163 8.04 -11.48 12.50
CA VAL A 163 8.63 -10.21 12.08
C VAL A 163 9.47 -9.60 13.19
N ARG A 164 10.76 -9.34 12.92
CA ARG A 164 11.72 -8.78 13.86
C ARG A 164 12.19 -7.38 13.50
N LYS A 165 12.11 -7.04 12.21
CA LYS A 165 12.49 -5.72 11.69
C LYS A 165 11.32 -5.11 10.97
N PHE A 166 10.97 -3.88 11.31
CA PHE A 166 9.91 -3.15 10.62
C PHE A 166 10.17 -1.65 10.60
N VAL A 167 9.63 -0.99 9.57
CA VAL A 167 9.61 0.46 9.40
C VAL A 167 8.17 0.87 9.11
N ILE A 168 7.61 1.73 9.95
CA ILE A 168 6.26 2.26 9.77
C ILE A 168 6.39 3.78 9.68
N SER A 169 6.09 4.33 8.51
CA SER A 169 6.23 5.74 8.21
C SER A 169 4.87 6.44 8.21
N ASP A 170 4.85 7.70 8.69
CA ASP A 170 3.70 8.63 8.59
C ASP A 170 2.38 8.17 9.24
N MET A 171 2.42 7.19 10.17
CA MET A 171 1.23 6.69 10.87
C MET A 171 1.16 7.08 12.36
N ASP A 172 2.10 7.85 12.89
CA ASP A 172 2.22 8.12 14.32
C ASP A 172 1.01 8.87 14.91
N ASN A 173 0.35 9.70 14.10
CA ASN A 173 -0.79 10.52 14.52
C ASN A 173 -2.14 9.94 14.09
N LEU A 174 -2.15 8.80 13.38
CA LEU A 174 -3.38 8.18 12.92
C LEU A 174 -3.99 7.35 14.06
N LYS A 175 -5.32 7.37 14.13
CA LYS A 175 -6.09 6.60 15.12
C LYS A 175 -7.06 5.67 14.42
N ILE A 176 -7.34 4.54 15.04
CA ILE A 176 -8.39 3.61 14.61
C ILE A 176 -9.73 4.33 14.67
N PRO A 177 -10.47 4.40 13.59
CA PRO A 177 -11.66 5.25 13.48
C PRO A 177 -12.94 4.64 14.08
N TYR A 178 -12.97 3.32 14.20
CA TYR A 178 -14.09 2.55 14.74
C TYR A 178 -13.57 1.21 15.27
N GLU A 179 -14.35 0.57 16.14
CA GLU A 179 -14.04 -0.76 16.65
C GLU A 179 -13.93 -1.78 15.50
N MET A 180 -12.87 -2.57 15.51
CA MET A 180 -12.63 -3.63 14.53
C MET A 180 -12.47 -4.96 15.24
N GLU A 181 -13.02 -6.01 14.66
CA GLU A 181 -12.91 -7.37 15.18
C GLU A 181 -12.47 -8.33 14.09
N PHE A 182 -11.48 -9.14 14.38
CA PHE A 182 -10.95 -10.17 13.49
C PHE A 182 -11.07 -11.52 14.18
N ASP A 183 -11.78 -12.43 13.57
CA ASP A 183 -11.89 -13.80 14.06
C ASP A 183 -10.69 -14.66 13.64
N GLU A 184 -10.60 -15.86 14.20
CA GLU A 184 -9.52 -16.80 13.94
C GLU A 184 -9.49 -17.40 12.52
N SER A 185 -10.47 -17.10 11.69
CA SER A 185 -10.46 -17.47 10.25
C SER A 185 -9.59 -16.52 9.42
N LYS A 186 -9.19 -15.37 10.00
CA LYS A 186 -8.36 -14.37 9.36
C LYS A 186 -6.88 -14.62 9.59
N THR A 187 -6.07 -13.96 8.76
CA THR A 187 -4.62 -13.97 8.88
C THR A 187 -4.12 -12.65 9.46
N TYR A 188 -2.86 -12.63 9.94
CA TYR A 188 -2.20 -11.37 10.31
C TYR A 188 -2.13 -10.41 9.13
N TYR A 189 -1.94 -10.92 7.91
CA TYR A 189 -2.00 -10.09 6.70
C TYR A 189 -3.37 -9.44 6.53
N ASP A 190 -4.47 -10.20 6.68
CA ASP A 190 -5.81 -9.65 6.55
C ASP A 190 -6.05 -8.51 7.54
N ALA A 191 -5.70 -8.72 8.81
CA ALA A 191 -5.86 -7.71 9.85
C ALA A 191 -5.00 -6.46 9.57
N LEU A 192 -3.72 -6.64 9.23
CA LEU A 192 -2.82 -5.54 8.91
C LEU A 192 -3.26 -4.79 7.65
N ASN A 193 -3.66 -5.52 6.60
CA ASN A 193 -4.13 -4.94 5.34
C ASN A 193 -5.42 -4.14 5.54
N GLU A 194 -6.34 -4.63 6.38
CA GLU A 194 -7.56 -3.92 6.69
C GLU A 194 -7.28 -2.61 7.44
N ILE A 195 -6.37 -2.63 8.41
CA ILE A 195 -5.96 -1.42 9.14
C ILE A 195 -5.26 -0.42 8.22
N VAL A 196 -4.31 -0.86 7.39
CA VAL A 196 -3.58 0.01 6.46
C VAL A 196 -4.50 0.61 5.41
N SER A 197 -5.46 -0.16 4.89
CA SER A 197 -6.41 0.28 3.88
C SER A 197 -7.46 1.29 4.37
N LEU A 198 -7.60 1.49 5.69
CA LEU A 198 -8.40 2.60 6.24
C LEU A 198 -7.87 3.97 5.79
N PHE A 199 -6.58 4.04 5.48
CA PHE A 199 -5.89 5.26 5.11
C PHE A 199 -5.43 5.16 3.66
N SER A 200 -5.96 6.02 2.80
CA SER A 200 -5.56 6.08 1.40
C SER A 200 -4.06 6.35 1.27
N TYR A 201 -3.43 5.81 0.22
CA TYR A 201 -2.03 6.05 -0.15
C TYR A 201 -0.97 5.27 0.62
N PHE A 202 -1.31 4.31 1.46
CA PHE A 202 -0.34 3.45 2.12
C PHE A 202 -0.22 2.10 1.45
N GLU A 203 0.97 1.54 1.51
CA GLU A 203 1.28 0.17 1.12
C GLU A 203 2.03 -0.53 2.24
N MET A 204 1.92 -1.85 2.30
CA MET A 204 2.71 -2.70 3.18
C MET A 204 3.37 -3.81 2.40
N PHE A 205 4.62 -4.13 2.74
CA PHE A 205 5.40 -5.14 2.04
C PHE A 205 6.65 -5.53 2.83
N PHE A 206 7.31 -6.59 2.42
CA PHE A 206 8.68 -6.85 2.83
C PHE A 206 9.64 -6.28 1.80
N ASP A 207 10.63 -5.52 2.25
CA ASP A 207 11.69 -5.02 1.39
C ASP A 207 12.72 -6.10 1.07
N ILE A 208 13.76 -5.73 0.34
CA ILE A 208 14.76 -6.65 -0.19
C ILE A 208 15.53 -7.39 0.91
N ASP A 209 15.74 -6.79 2.07
CA ASP A 209 16.49 -7.38 3.18
C ASP A 209 15.61 -8.14 4.19
N GLY A 210 14.30 -8.21 3.91
CA GLY A 210 13.31 -8.86 4.77
C GLY A 210 12.80 -7.98 5.90
N THR A 211 12.90 -6.65 5.79
CA THR A 211 12.25 -5.69 6.69
C THR A 211 10.80 -5.48 6.29
N PHE A 212 9.88 -5.59 7.22
CA PHE A 212 8.48 -5.24 6.98
C PHE A 212 8.32 -3.72 6.92
N VAL A 213 7.73 -3.21 5.85
CA VAL A 213 7.62 -1.77 5.59
C VAL A 213 6.17 -1.37 5.40
N ILE A 214 5.76 -0.30 6.07
CA ILE A 214 4.53 0.45 5.76
C ILE A 214 4.95 1.87 5.42
N GLN A 215 4.56 2.33 4.25
CA GLN A 215 4.90 3.67 3.75
C GLN A 215 3.82 4.19 2.80
N LYS A 216 3.88 5.50 2.52
CA LYS A 216 3.05 6.09 1.47
C LYS A 216 3.49 5.61 0.08
N ILE A 217 2.52 5.33 -0.77
CA ILE A 217 2.75 4.98 -2.17
C ILE A 217 3.36 6.20 -2.88
N PRO A 218 4.50 6.06 -3.56
CA PRO A 218 5.13 7.15 -4.29
C PRO A 218 4.22 7.72 -5.38
N HIS A 219 4.27 9.03 -5.51
CA HIS A 219 3.44 9.78 -6.44
C HIS A 219 4.23 10.14 -7.70
N GLN A 220 3.59 10.08 -8.88
CA GLN A 220 4.23 10.38 -10.16
C GLN A 220 4.77 11.82 -10.25
N ASP A 221 4.15 12.75 -9.53
CA ASP A 221 4.58 14.15 -9.48
C ASP A 221 5.64 14.43 -8.40
N SER A 222 6.15 13.38 -7.73
CA SER A 222 7.24 13.52 -6.77
C SER A 222 8.48 14.13 -7.42
N ALA A 223 9.18 14.97 -6.67
CA ALA A 223 10.44 15.56 -7.13
C ALA A 223 11.61 14.54 -7.15
N ASN A 224 11.47 13.42 -6.44
CA ASN A 224 12.54 12.44 -6.27
C ASN A 224 12.55 11.42 -7.40
N ILE A 225 13.20 11.75 -8.50
CA ILE A 225 13.46 10.82 -9.59
C ILE A 225 14.67 9.97 -9.23
N MET A 226 14.47 8.65 -9.19
CA MET A 226 15.54 7.69 -8.84
C MET A 226 16.52 7.47 -9.99
N LEU A 227 16.02 7.43 -11.22
CA LEU A 227 16.80 7.25 -12.42
C LEU A 227 16.28 8.18 -13.51
N ASP A 228 17.19 8.94 -14.10
CA ASP A 228 16.88 9.86 -15.19
C ASP A 228 16.92 9.17 -16.56
N SER A 229 16.37 9.84 -17.55
CA SER A 229 16.29 9.33 -18.92
C SER A 229 17.66 9.12 -19.57
N SER A 230 18.68 9.85 -19.15
CA SER A 230 20.05 9.70 -19.69
C SER A 230 20.67 8.37 -19.30
N PHE A 231 20.26 7.81 -18.17
CA PHE A 231 20.69 6.48 -17.72
C PHE A 231 19.80 5.36 -18.26
N ILE A 232 18.47 5.52 -18.19
CA ILE A 232 17.51 4.45 -18.54
C ILE A 232 17.43 4.24 -20.06
N THR A 233 17.26 5.32 -20.83
CA THR A 233 16.98 5.20 -22.28
C THR A 233 18.01 4.37 -23.04
N PRO A 234 19.34 4.52 -22.81
CA PRO A 234 20.33 3.70 -23.53
C PRO A 234 20.28 2.21 -23.21
N LEU A 235 19.64 1.81 -22.10
CA LEU A 235 19.54 0.41 -21.69
C LEU A 235 18.31 -0.30 -22.28
N VAL A 236 17.38 0.45 -22.87
CA VAL A 236 16.13 -0.08 -23.42
C VAL A 236 16.38 -0.78 -24.75
N ILE A 237 15.88 -2.01 -24.88
CA ILE A 237 15.96 -2.84 -26.09
C ILE A 237 14.67 -2.69 -26.91
N SER A 238 13.52 -2.72 -26.24
CA SER A 238 12.22 -2.55 -26.87
C SER A 238 11.22 -1.93 -25.92
N GLU A 239 10.23 -1.25 -26.47
CA GLU A 239 9.13 -0.65 -25.72
C GLU A 239 7.80 -0.98 -26.37
N THR A 240 6.75 -1.13 -25.55
CA THR A 240 5.37 -1.23 -26.00
C THR A 240 4.52 -0.40 -25.06
N SER A 241 3.88 0.64 -25.58
CA SER A 241 2.98 1.50 -24.81
C SER A 241 1.54 1.25 -25.20
N ASN A 242 0.68 1.15 -24.20
CA ASN A 242 -0.76 1.05 -24.36
C ASN A 242 -1.42 2.22 -23.62
N THR A 243 -2.30 2.93 -24.30
CA THR A 243 -3.05 4.05 -23.74
C THR A 243 -4.53 3.71 -23.72
N SER A 244 -5.13 3.72 -22.54
CA SER A 244 -6.56 3.52 -22.38
C SER A 244 -7.29 4.87 -22.37
N PHE A 245 -8.33 4.98 -23.22
CA PHE A 245 -9.28 6.09 -23.21
C PHE A 245 -10.54 5.73 -22.41
N LYS A 246 -10.77 4.45 -22.11
CA LYS A 246 -11.98 3.96 -21.43
C LYS A 246 -12.00 4.37 -19.94
N ASP A 247 -10.80 4.45 -19.35
CA ASP A 247 -10.64 4.60 -17.91
C ASP A 247 -10.38 6.06 -17.52
N VAL A 248 -10.73 6.99 -18.41
CA VAL A 248 -10.63 8.43 -18.15
C VAL A 248 -11.96 8.94 -17.60
N TYR A 249 -11.91 9.42 -16.37
CA TYR A 249 -13.08 9.99 -15.67
C TYR A 249 -12.75 11.39 -15.17
N ASN A 250 -13.64 12.34 -15.35
CA ASN A 250 -13.47 13.71 -14.88
C ASN A 250 -14.43 14.12 -13.75
N ARG A 251 -15.24 13.15 -13.29
CA ARG A 251 -16.04 13.25 -12.08
C ARG A 251 -16.00 11.91 -11.35
N ILE A 252 -15.72 11.97 -10.06
CA ILE A 252 -15.71 10.82 -9.16
C ILE A 252 -16.78 11.02 -8.10
N ILE A 253 -17.55 10.00 -7.85
CA ILE A 253 -18.52 9.94 -6.75
C ILE A 253 -18.11 8.78 -5.85
N VAL A 254 -17.92 9.06 -4.56
CA VAL A 254 -17.61 8.04 -3.55
C VAL A 254 -18.81 7.90 -2.62
N TRP A 255 -19.32 6.69 -2.52
CA TRP A 255 -20.30 6.26 -1.54
C TRP A 255 -19.60 5.39 -0.49
N GLY A 256 -19.53 5.89 0.75
CA GLY A 256 -18.96 5.18 1.87
C GLY A 256 -19.98 4.42 2.69
N GLN A 257 -19.70 4.27 3.97
CA GLN A 257 -20.53 3.53 4.92
C GLN A 257 -21.93 4.16 5.06
N SER A 258 -22.94 3.29 5.17
CA SER A 258 -24.25 3.71 5.69
C SER A 258 -24.14 3.92 7.18
N ILE A 259 -24.51 5.09 7.68
CA ILE A 259 -24.42 5.45 9.08
C ILE A 259 -25.81 5.38 9.69
N GLU A 260 -26.01 4.45 10.63
CA GLU A 260 -27.22 4.39 11.44
C GLU A 260 -26.93 5.12 12.76
N PRO A 261 -27.55 6.30 12.98
CA PRO A 261 -27.39 7.00 14.25
C PRO A 261 -28.17 6.30 15.34
N ASP A 262 -27.61 6.28 16.54
CA ASP A 262 -28.26 5.71 17.72
C ASP A 262 -29.48 6.53 18.14
N TYR A 263 -29.41 7.85 17.89
CA TYR A 263 -30.42 8.82 18.31
C TYR A 263 -30.62 9.92 17.27
N SER A 264 -31.82 10.48 17.17
CA SER A 264 -32.11 11.58 16.26
C SER A 264 -32.99 12.65 16.90
N THR A 265 -32.87 13.88 16.37
CA THR A 265 -33.75 15.02 16.69
C THR A 265 -34.61 15.36 15.50
N ASP A 266 -35.78 15.94 15.76
CA ASP A 266 -36.62 16.47 14.66
C ASP A 266 -36.00 17.73 14.05
N GLN A 267 -35.67 18.70 14.90
CA GLN A 267 -35.06 19.97 14.49
C GLN A 267 -34.34 20.64 15.64
N CYS A 268 -33.22 21.32 15.35
CA CYS A 268 -32.53 22.16 16.32
C CYS A 268 -32.85 23.66 16.09
N THR A 269 -32.56 24.48 17.09
CA THR A 269 -32.55 25.93 16.99
C THR A 269 -31.14 26.43 16.70
N TYR A 270 -31.04 27.52 15.92
CA TYR A 270 -29.74 28.13 15.59
C TYR A 270 -29.64 29.56 16.13
N ASN A 271 -28.58 29.87 16.83
CA ASN A 271 -28.21 31.19 17.27
C ASN A 271 -27.04 31.75 16.43
N ALA A 272 -27.35 32.70 15.54
CA ALA A 272 -26.37 33.28 14.65
C ALA A 272 -25.28 34.09 15.37
N ALA A 273 -25.59 34.70 16.53
CA ALA A 273 -24.62 35.50 17.28
C ALA A 273 -23.49 34.68 17.90
N THR A 274 -23.78 33.43 18.26
CA THR A 274 -22.83 32.51 18.88
C THR A 274 -22.43 31.35 17.95
N ASN A 275 -22.98 31.30 16.75
CA ASN A 275 -22.83 30.19 15.79
C ASN A 275 -23.14 28.82 16.43
N THR A 276 -24.21 28.76 17.24
CA THR A 276 -24.55 27.59 18.05
C THR A 276 -25.85 26.99 17.60
N TYR A 277 -25.84 25.67 17.38
CA TYR A 277 -27.01 24.84 17.16
C TYR A 277 -27.38 24.19 18.49
N THR A 278 -28.65 24.25 18.89
CA THR A 278 -29.12 23.67 20.15
C THR A 278 -30.23 22.68 19.88
N ALA A 279 -30.06 21.46 20.35
CA ALA A 279 -31.02 20.38 20.25
C ALA A 279 -31.08 19.56 21.54
N THR A 280 -32.19 18.83 21.72
CA THR A 280 -32.39 17.92 22.83
C THR A 280 -32.87 16.57 22.31
N ILE A 281 -32.25 15.50 22.76
CA ILE A 281 -32.66 14.12 22.53
C ILE A 281 -33.29 13.60 23.83
N THR A 282 -34.58 13.34 23.77
CA THR A 282 -35.39 13.01 24.98
C THR A 282 -35.29 11.54 25.38
N THR A 283 -34.71 10.69 24.53
CA THR A 283 -34.60 9.25 24.73
C THR A 283 -33.39 8.82 25.56
N VAL A 284 -32.53 9.77 25.94
CA VAL A 284 -31.31 9.51 26.74
C VAL A 284 -31.10 10.58 27.78
N ASP A 285 -30.69 10.16 28.98
CA ASP A 285 -30.36 11.09 30.08
C ASP A 285 -29.04 11.83 29.91
N GLY A 286 -28.23 11.43 28.92
CA GLY A 286 -26.92 12.05 28.65
C GLY A 286 -26.33 11.58 27.32
N LEU A 287 -25.12 12.09 26.98
CA LEU A 287 -24.43 11.68 25.78
C LEU A 287 -23.52 10.47 26.07
N ASN A 288 -23.72 9.41 25.31
CA ASN A 288 -22.87 8.22 25.37
C ASN A 288 -21.54 8.52 24.63
N ASN A 289 -20.42 8.10 25.24
CA ASN A 289 -19.13 8.18 24.55
C ASN A 289 -19.18 7.30 23.29
N PHE A 290 -18.75 7.86 22.16
CA PHE A 290 -18.86 7.31 20.80
C PHE A 290 -20.30 7.18 20.24
N GLY A 291 -21.32 7.64 20.98
CA GLY A 291 -22.68 7.68 20.47
C GLY A 291 -22.81 8.51 19.21
N LYS A 292 -23.64 8.03 18.28
CA LYS A 292 -23.93 8.68 17.01
C LYS A 292 -25.29 9.38 17.08
N TYR A 293 -25.32 10.65 16.74
CA TYR A 293 -26.49 11.51 16.88
C TYR A 293 -26.80 12.18 15.56
N ALA A 294 -27.98 11.91 15.00
CA ALA A 294 -28.50 12.67 13.87
C ALA A 294 -29.24 13.91 14.36
N VAL A 295 -28.81 15.06 13.94
CA VAL A 295 -29.41 16.33 14.31
C VAL A 295 -29.90 17.05 13.05
N TYR A 296 -31.18 17.42 13.02
CA TYR A 296 -31.77 18.18 11.92
C TYR A 296 -31.41 19.66 12.04
N MET A 297 -30.51 20.11 11.16
CA MET A 297 -30.02 21.47 11.13
C MET A 297 -30.93 22.35 10.26
N PRO A 298 -31.37 23.52 10.78
CA PRO A 298 -32.27 24.41 10.01
C PRO A 298 -31.58 25.17 8.89
N GLN A 299 -30.25 25.23 8.92
CA GLN A 299 -29.42 25.93 7.91
C GLN A 299 -27.96 25.45 7.98
N THR A 300 -27.18 25.85 6.97
CA THR A 300 -25.75 25.62 6.94
C THR A 300 -25.00 26.48 7.96
N ASN A 301 -23.80 26.10 8.31
CA ASN A 301 -22.96 26.78 9.31
C ASN A 301 -22.08 27.91 8.73
N SER A 302 -21.75 28.88 9.57
CA SER A 302 -20.54 29.69 9.44
C SER A 302 -19.33 28.92 9.97
N GLU A 303 -18.12 29.49 9.93
CA GLU A 303 -16.91 28.86 10.41
C GLU A 303 -16.98 28.55 11.92
N ASN A 304 -16.40 27.41 12.32
CA ASN A 304 -16.29 26.97 13.71
C ASN A 304 -17.64 26.91 14.46
N PRO A 305 -18.62 26.12 13.98
CA PRO A 305 -19.89 25.98 14.65
C PRO A 305 -19.78 25.21 15.97
N ILE A 306 -20.73 25.47 16.88
CA ILE A 306 -20.90 24.79 18.14
C ILE A 306 -22.22 23.98 18.08
N LEU A 307 -22.22 22.76 18.56
CA LEU A 307 -23.41 21.97 18.82
C LEU A 307 -23.63 21.88 20.33
N SER A 308 -24.79 22.30 20.78
CA SER A 308 -25.28 22.08 22.15
C SER A 308 -26.33 20.99 22.12
N LEU A 309 -25.97 19.79 22.55
CA LEU A 309 -26.85 18.63 22.58
C LEU A 309 -27.05 18.19 24.03
N ASN A 310 -28.31 18.12 24.48
CA ASN A 310 -28.69 17.84 25.88
C ASN A 310 -27.94 18.70 26.91
N GLY A 311 -27.73 19.99 26.57
CA GLY A 311 -27.04 20.96 27.41
C GLY A 311 -25.51 20.88 27.39
N ILE A 312 -24.92 19.97 26.65
CA ILE A 312 -23.48 19.86 26.45
C ILE A 312 -23.11 20.63 25.16
N ALA A 313 -22.50 21.80 25.30
CA ALA A 313 -22.11 22.64 24.17
C ALA A 313 -20.63 22.44 23.83
N LEU A 314 -20.33 21.91 22.65
CA LEU A 314 -19.00 21.56 22.19
C LEU A 314 -18.77 21.98 20.72
N PRO A 315 -17.51 22.23 20.34
CA PRO A 315 -17.19 22.47 18.94
C PRO A 315 -17.58 21.29 18.05
N ILE A 316 -17.92 21.59 16.79
CA ILE A 316 -18.03 20.59 15.75
C ILE A 316 -16.73 20.62 14.92
N THR A 317 -16.11 19.46 14.73
CA THR A 317 -14.90 19.31 13.93
C THR A 317 -15.09 18.22 12.88
N TYR A 318 -14.18 18.16 11.92
CA TYR A 318 -14.04 16.97 11.09
C TYR A 318 -13.47 15.82 11.92
N ASP A 319 -13.56 14.61 11.42
CA ASP A 319 -13.06 13.39 12.06
C ASP A 319 -11.54 13.38 12.31
N ASN A 320 -10.76 14.12 11.50
CA ASN A 320 -9.33 14.35 11.71
C ASN A 320 -9.02 15.41 12.79
N GLY A 321 -10.05 16.02 13.38
CA GLY A 321 -9.92 17.06 14.40
C GLY A 321 -9.79 18.50 13.85
N ASP A 322 -9.80 18.68 12.53
CA ASP A 322 -9.78 20.00 11.92
C ASP A 322 -11.10 20.74 12.16
N ARG A 323 -11.01 22.07 12.25
CA ARG A 323 -12.17 22.94 12.43
C ARG A 323 -13.07 22.93 11.21
N LEU A 324 -14.39 22.91 11.44
CA LEU A 324 -15.38 22.96 10.37
C LEU A 324 -15.33 24.29 9.64
N LYS A 325 -15.27 24.22 8.30
CA LYS A 325 -15.39 25.38 7.43
C LYS A 325 -16.85 25.82 7.29
N ALA A 326 -17.07 27.02 6.81
CA ALA A 326 -18.42 27.49 6.48
C ALA A 326 -19.08 26.56 5.43
N ASN A 327 -20.39 26.38 5.52
CA ASN A 327 -21.18 25.54 4.63
C ASN A 327 -20.81 24.06 4.60
N SER A 328 -20.25 23.55 5.69
CA SER A 328 -19.92 22.11 5.82
C SER A 328 -21.10 21.27 6.32
N LEU A 329 -22.06 21.87 7.00
CA LEU A 329 -23.29 21.22 7.46
C LEU A 329 -24.38 21.33 6.39
N ASN A 330 -25.09 20.25 6.17
CA ASN A 330 -26.28 20.27 5.31
C ASN A 330 -27.46 20.97 6.01
N ASN A 331 -28.28 21.67 5.25
CA ASN A 331 -29.61 22.01 5.71
C ASN A 331 -30.46 20.73 5.70
N GLY A 332 -30.70 20.16 6.89
CA GLY A 332 -31.27 18.83 7.05
C GLY A 332 -30.50 18.01 8.09
N TYR A 333 -30.63 16.69 8.02
CA TYR A 333 -29.93 15.81 8.94
C TYR A 333 -28.43 15.79 8.69
N ASN A 334 -27.68 15.96 9.80
CA ASN A 334 -26.25 15.71 9.89
C ASN A 334 -26.00 14.73 11.03
N VAL A 335 -25.09 13.78 10.83
CA VAL A 335 -24.74 12.79 11.84
C VAL A 335 -23.44 13.17 12.50
N PHE A 336 -23.44 13.19 13.82
CA PHE A 336 -22.30 13.54 14.66
C PHE A 336 -21.96 12.37 15.58
N LYS A 337 -20.66 12.15 15.80
CA LYS A 337 -20.17 11.26 16.85
C LYS A 337 -19.69 12.10 18.02
N TYR A 338 -20.13 11.79 19.21
CA TYR A 338 -19.62 12.38 20.44
C TYR A 338 -18.43 11.61 20.96
N ARG A 339 -17.32 12.29 21.22
CA ARG A 339 -16.14 11.71 21.85
C ARG A 339 -15.79 12.48 23.10
N LYS A 340 -16.03 11.83 24.27
CA LYS A 340 -15.86 12.45 25.59
C LYS A 340 -14.41 12.83 25.88
N ALA A 341 -13.45 12.01 25.45
CA ALA A 341 -12.03 12.25 25.69
C ALA A 341 -11.52 13.54 25.05
N ASP A 342 -12.04 13.89 23.87
CA ASP A 342 -11.62 15.05 23.09
C ASP A 342 -12.52 16.27 23.32
N ASN A 343 -13.63 16.11 24.07
CA ASN A 343 -14.69 17.11 24.25
C ASN A 343 -15.15 17.73 22.93
N ASN A 344 -15.53 16.87 21.97
CA ASN A 344 -15.87 17.30 20.61
C ASN A 344 -17.04 16.51 20.04
N PHE A 345 -17.76 17.14 19.12
CA PHE A 345 -18.61 16.48 18.15
C PHE A 345 -17.89 16.36 16.80
N TYR A 346 -17.78 15.16 16.28
CA TYR A 346 -17.18 14.89 14.98
C TYR A 346 -18.28 14.74 13.93
N LEU A 347 -18.19 15.53 12.86
CA LEU A 347 -19.12 15.41 11.74
C LEU A 347 -18.79 14.13 10.95
N LEU A 348 -19.72 13.18 10.93
CA LEU A 348 -19.62 11.98 10.09
C LEU A 348 -20.24 12.20 8.70
N GLY A 349 -21.25 13.08 8.59
CA GLY A 349 -21.94 13.37 7.35
C GLY A 349 -23.45 13.24 7.48
N SER A 350 -24.11 12.74 6.42
CA SER A 350 -25.53 12.36 6.45
C SER A 350 -25.67 10.86 6.77
N TYR A 351 -26.86 10.29 6.58
CA TYR A 351 -27.09 8.84 6.77
C TYR A 351 -26.25 7.93 5.85
N GLN A 352 -25.74 8.46 4.77
CA GLN A 352 -24.81 7.79 3.86
C GLN A 352 -23.59 8.67 3.71
N VAL A 353 -22.42 8.10 3.93
CA VAL A 353 -21.17 8.78 3.66
C VAL A 353 -21.04 9.02 2.16
N TYR A 354 -20.80 10.26 1.78
CA TYR A 354 -20.77 10.68 0.39
C TYR A 354 -19.77 11.80 0.16
N ALA A 355 -19.08 11.74 -0.96
CA ALA A 355 -18.32 12.87 -1.48
C ALA A 355 -18.22 12.79 -3.01
N GLU A 356 -17.92 13.93 -3.62
CA GLU A 356 -17.59 13.99 -5.04
C GLU A 356 -16.40 14.90 -5.31
N ALA A 357 -15.68 14.58 -6.38
CA ALA A 357 -14.61 15.40 -6.92
C ALA A 357 -14.77 15.52 -8.43
N SER A 358 -14.46 16.67 -8.98
CA SER A 358 -14.56 16.93 -10.42
C SER A 358 -13.37 17.75 -10.90
N GLU A 359 -12.96 17.56 -12.16
CA GLU A 359 -11.96 18.39 -12.81
C GLU A 359 -12.54 19.79 -13.08
N THR A 360 -12.04 20.77 -12.35
CA THR A 360 -12.50 22.16 -12.40
C THR A 360 -11.59 23.07 -13.23
N ASN A 361 -10.39 22.61 -13.59
CA ASN A 361 -9.46 23.42 -14.38
C ASN A 361 -9.92 23.53 -15.83
N LEU A 362 -10.37 24.69 -16.22
CA LEU A 362 -10.84 24.98 -17.58
C LEU A 362 -9.79 24.74 -18.68
N ARG A 363 -8.52 24.77 -18.32
CA ARG A 363 -7.39 24.50 -19.25
C ARG A 363 -7.10 23.01 -19.39
N SER A 364 -7.57 22.17 -18.46
CA SER A 364 -7.40 20.74 -18.53
C SER A 364 -8.00 20.16 -19.82
N PRO A 365 -7.33 19.29 -20.55
CA PRO A 365 -7.90 18.57 -21.69
C PRO A 365 -9.06 17.65 -21.25
N PHE A 366 -9.16 17.32 -19.99
CA PHE A 366 -10.16 16.42 -19.41
C PHE A 366 -11.35 17.18 -18.81
N HIS A 367 -11.35 18.52 -18.83
CA HIS A 367 -12.48 19.31 -18.34
C HIS A 367 -13.77 18.95 -19.08
N LYS A 368 -14.91 18.94 -18.37
CA LYS A 368 -16.24 18.58 -18.92
C LYS A 368 -16.64 19.33 -20.19
N ASN A 369 -16.15 20.55 -20.41
CA ASN A 369 -16.37 21.32 -21.63
C ASN A 369 -15.60 20.77 -22.84
N LYS A 370 -14.61 19.88 -22.64
CA LYS A 370 -13.78 19.26 -23.67
C LYS A 370 -14.25 17.85 -24.02
N ILE A 371 -14.43 17.01 -23.00
CA ILE A 371 -14.73 15.58 -23.16
C ILE A 371 -16.12 15.19 -22.67
N LYS A 372 -16.97 16.18 -22.29
CA LYS A 372 -18.22 16.00 -21.55
C LYS A 372 -17.95 15.45 -20.12
N GLU A 373 -19.04 15.26 -19.37
CA GLU A 373 -18.94 14.67 -18.04
C GLU A 373 -18.88 13.15 -18.16
N VAL A 374 -17.80 12.57 -17.61
CA VAL A 374 -17.59 11.12 -17.53
C VAL A 374 -17.39 10.78 -16.06
N THR A 375 -18.40 10.11 -15.49
CA THR A 375 -18.47 9.85 -14.04
C THR A 375 -18.06 8.42 -13.71
N LYS A 376 -17.19 8.26 -12.69
CA LYS A 376 -16.91 6.99 -12.01
C LYS A 376 -17.62 6.99 -10.66
N ILE A 377 -18.37 5.93 -10.38
CA ILE A 377 -19.01 5.70 -9.08
C ILE A 377 -18.19 4.66 -8.33
N CYS A 378 -17.69 5.03 -7.16
CA CYS A 378 -16.93 4.20 -6.26
C CYS A 378 -17.81 3.80 -5.07
N THR A 379 -18.16 2.53 -4.97
CA THR A 379 -19.01 1.95 -3.92
C THR A 379 -18.71 0.48 -3.75
N GLY A 380 -19.06 -0.09 -2.60
CA GLY A 380 -18.82 -1.50 -2.29
C GLY A 380 -17.36 -1.79 -1.88
N GLY A 381 -17.09 -2.97 -1.35
CA GLY A 381 -15.75 -3.43 -0.98
C GLY A 381 -15.02 -2.46 -0.04
N GLU A 382 -13.85 -1.98 -0.45
CA GLU A 382 -13.03 -1.06 0.35
C GLU A 382 -13.72 0.30 0.63
N PHE A 383 -14.63 0.75 -0.23
CA PHE A 383 -15.33 2.02 -0.05
C PHE A 383 -16.34 1.96 1.10
N GLU A 384 -16.93 0.81 1.40
CA GLU A 384 -17.85 0.63 2.53
C GLU A 384 -17.19 0.86 3.89
N LYS A 385 -15.86 0.81 3.93
CA LYS A 385 -15.07 1.11 5.13
C LYS A 385 -14.86 2.60 5.37
N ILE A 386 -15.19 3.44 4.40
CA ILE A 386 -15.11 4.91 4.52
C ILE A 386 -16.25 5.39 5.38
N TYR A 387 -15.93 5.86 6.59
CA TYR A 387 -16.89 6.14 7.67
C TYR A 387 -17.22 7.64 7.84
N SER A 388 -16.56 8.55 7.11
CA SER A 388 -16.83 9.99 7.17
C SER A 388 -16.75 10.67 5.81
N ASN A 389 -17.48 11.80 5.66
CA ASN A 389 -17.46 12.57 4.43
C ASN A 389 -16.09 13.19 4.12
N SER A 390 -15.27 13.48 5.13
CA SER A 390 -13.91 14.00 4.92
C SER A 390 -13.01 12.95 4.29
N LEU A 391 -13.03 11.72 4.79
CA LEU A 391 -12.31 10.60 4.18
C LEU A 391 -12.84 10.26 2.78
N ALA A 392 -14.16 10.33 2.59
CA ALA A 392 -14.76 10.15 1.27
C ALA A 392 -14.27 11.22 0.28
N GLN A 393 -14.12 12.48 0.75
CA GLN A 393 -13.60 13.56 -0.07
C GLN A 393 -12.13 13.36 -0.43
N ASP A 394 -11.31 12.95 0.52
CA ASP A 394 -9.90 12.62 0.27
C ASP A 394 -9.79 11.46 -0.73
N ARG A 395 -10.62 10.43 -0.56
CA ARG A 395 -10.68 9.32 -1.51
C ARG A 395 -11.18 9.75 -2.88
N ALA A 396 -12.21 10.60 -2.97
CA ALA A 396 -12.71 11.11 -4.24
C ALA A 396 -11.65 11.95 -4.98
N ASN A 397 -10.90 12.77 -4.25
CA ASN A 397 -9.79 13.55 -4.81
C ASN A 397 -8.67 12.63 -5.33
N TYR A 398 -8.35 11.57 -4.59
CA TYR A 398 -7.37 10.56 -5.00
C TYR A 398 -7.80 9.83 -6.27
N GLU A 399 -9.03 9.32 -6.30
CA GLU A 399 -9.57 8.64 -7.47
C GLU A 399 -9.61 9.58 -8.69
N LEU A 400 -9.99 10.85 -8.50
CA LEU A 400 -9.98 11.85 -9.56
C LEU A 400 -8.55 12.09 -10.08
N TYR A 401 -7.59 12.25 -9.19
CA TYR A 401 -6.19 12.45 -9.56
C TYR A 401 -5.69 11.30 -10.45
N HIS A 402 -6.03 10.06 -10.13
CA HIS A 402 -5.60 8.89 -10.89
C HIS A 402 -6.42 8.67 -12.17
N ALA A 403 -7.71 8.96 -12.16
CA ALA A 403 -8.61 8.70 -13.28
C ALA A 403 -8.73 9.85 -14.28
N CYS A 404 -8.46 11.11 -13.86
CA CYS A 404 -8.55 12.29 -14.72
C CYS A 404 -7.27 12.51 -15.55
N ARG A 405 -6.82 11.44 -16.20
CA ARG A 405 -5.64 11.42 -17.09
C ARG A 405 -5.70 10.24 -18.04
N LEU A 406 -4.93 10.29 -19.11
CA LEU A 406 -4.73 9.10 -19.92
C LEU A 406 -3.99 8.04 -19.10
N GLN A 407 -4.57 6.86 -19.04
CA GLN A 407 -3.92 5.70 -18.43
C GLN A 407 -2.95 5.11 -19.44
N GLU A 408 -1.67 5.35 -19.25
CA GLU A 408 -0.62 4.84 -20.09
C GLU A 408 0.20 3.79 -19.32
N THR A 409 0.26 2.60 -19.88
CA THR A 409 1.13 1.53 -19.40
C THR A 409 2.20 1.27 -20.44
N THR A 410 3.45 1.39 -20.04
CA THR A 410 4.59 1.12 -20.92
C THR A 410 5.35 -0.08 -20.40
N ASN A 411 5.42 -1.13 -21.21
CA ASN A 411 6.27 -2.28 -21.00
C ASN A 411 7.62 -2.03 -21.67
N ILE A 412 8.67 -2.12 -20.90
CA ILE A 412 10.05 -1.86 -21.36
C ILE A 412 10.85 -3.15 -21.18
N ASN A 413 11.38 -3.68 -22.27
CA ASN A 413 12.42 -4.70 -22.24
C ASN A 413 13.78 -4.00 -22.30
N MET A 414 14.64 -4.29 -21.34
CA MET A 414 15.90 -3.57 -21.15
C MET A 414 17.00 -4.48 -20.59
N ILE A 415 18.23 -3.99 -20.66
CA ILE A 415 19.36 -4.61 -19.96
C ILE A 415 19.09 -4.61 -18.46
N ASP A 416 19.32 -5.75 -17.79
CA ASP A 416 19.06 -5.89 -16.35
C ASP A 416 19.85 -4.85 -15.54
N ILE A 417 19.11 -4.19 -14.67
CA ILE A 417 19.63 -3.32 -13.61
C ILE A 417 19.43 -4.09 -12.29
N PRO A 418 20.47 -4.73 -11.74
CA PRO A 418 20.33 -5.72 -10.67
C PRO A 418 19.78 -5.18 -9.36
N TRP A 419 19.80 -3.87 -9.17
CA TRP A 419 19.32 -3.15 -8.00
C TRP A 419 18.01 -2.38 -8.23
N LEU A 420 17.38 -2.52 -9.41
CA LEU A 420 16.10 -1.88 -9.70
C LEU A 420 14.98 -2.45 -8.82
N ASP A 421 14.08 -1.58 -8.37
CA ASP A 421 12.94 -1.98 -7.55
C ASP A 421 11.65 -1.33 -8.01
N VAL A 422 10.52 -1.90 -7.59
CA VAL A 422 9.20 -1.35 -7.86
C VAL A 422 8.91 -0.11 -7.01
N ASN A 423 7.91 0.65 -7.42
CA ASN A 423 7.55 1.94 -6.85
C ASN A 423 8.67 3.00 -6.91
N TRP A 424 9.67 2.79 -7.76
CA TRP A 424 10.62 3.85 -8.10
C TRP A 424 10.05 4.73 -9.20
N LEU A 425 10.25 6.04 -9.05
CA LEU A 425 9.96 7.03 -10.08
C LEU A 425 11.16 7.14 -11.00
N ILE A 426 10.95 6.89 -12.28
CA ILE A 426 11.98 7.00 -13.31
C ILE A 426 11.55 8.00 -14.39
N GLU A 427 12.52 8.59 -15.07
CA GLU A 427 12.29 9.29 -16.33
C GLU A 427 12.76 8.42 -17.50
N TYR A 428 11.92 8.29 -18.50
CA TYR A 428 12.22 7.56 -19.73
C TYR A 428 11.86 8.40 -20.95
N GLN A 429 12.78 8.47 -21.91
CA GLN A 429 12.54 9.07 -23.20
C GLN A 429 12.23 7.99 -24.23
N SER A 430 11.00 7.98 -24.72
CA SER A 430 10.58 7.01 -25.74
C SER A 430 11.40 7.15 -27.02
N TYR A 431 11.85 6.04 -27.58
CA TYR A 431 12.50 6.00 -28.87
C TYR A 431 11.57 6.39 -30.03
N THR A 432 10.27 6.11 -29.85
CA THR A 432 9.24 6.34 -30.89
C THR A 432 8.78 7.80 -30.91
N THR A 433 8.35 8.33 -29.78
CA THR A 433 7.75 9.67 -29.71
C THR A 433 8.77 10.77 -29.41
N LYS A 434 9.94 10.41 -28.89
CA LYS A 434 10.97 11.32 -28.36
C LYS A 434 10.54 12.14 -27.14
N ASP A 435 9.36 11.87 -26.62
CA ASP A 435 8.87 12.51 -25.40
C ASP A 435 9.54 11.88 -24.17
N THR A 436 9.89 12.73 -23.22
CA THR A 436 10.36 12.28 -21.90
C THR A 436 9.19 12.31 -20.93
N LYS A 437 8.87 11.16 -20.35
CA LYS A 437 7.78 11.00 -19.39
C LYS A 437 8.29 10.37 -18.10
N ARG A 438 7.52 10.57 -17.04
CA ARG A 438 7.78 9.97 -15.72
C ARG A 438 6.88 8.77 -15.52
N TYR A 439 7.49 7.68 -15.07
CA TYR A 439 6.81 6.41 -14.80
C TYR A 439 7.14 5.93 -13.39
N VAL A 440 6.14 5.39 -12.72
CA VAL A 440 6.34 4.62 -11.49
C VAL A 440 6.40 3.15 -11.88
N ILE A 441 7.50 2.49 -11.58
CA ILE A 441 7.69 1.06 -11.87
C ILE A 441 6.71 0.26 -11.02
N LYS A 442 5.86 -0.54 -11.67
CA LYS A 442 4.88 -1.39 -10.97
C LYS A 442 5.28 -2.85 -10.95
N GLN A 443 5.93 -3.31 -11.98
CA GLN A 443 6.35 -4.71 -12.06
C GLN A 443 7.71 -4.83 -12.73
N ILE A 444 8.51 -5.76 -12.23
CA ILE A 444 9.80 -6.15 -12.79
C ILE A 444 9.82 -7.68 -12.86
N THR A 445 10.14 -8.22 -14.03
CA THR A 445 10.35 -9.66 -14.20
C THR A 445 11.67 -9.89 -14.91
N GLY A 446 12.37 -10.95 -14.59
CA GLY A 446 13.62 -11.25 -15.25
C GLY A 446 14.22 -12.59 -14.80
N SER A 447 15.34 -12.93 -15.45
CA SER A 447 16.22 -14.02 -15.07
C SER A 447 17.66 -13.50 -15.08
N THR A 448 18.51 -14.11 -14.25
CA THR A 448 19.96 -13.78 -14.24
C THR A 448 20.71 -14.75 -15.13
N ILE A 449 20.30 -16.02 -15.10
CA ILE A 449 20.84 -17.11 -15.90
C ILE A 449 19.66 -17.76 -16.64
N GLY A 450 19.73 -17.84 -17.96
CA GLY A 450 18.71 -18.48 -18.78
C GLY A 450 18.61 -17.87 -20.15
#